data_084a07f46eebfa587692897638d9af21
#
_entry.id   084a07f46eebfa587692897638d9af21
#
_cell.length_a   1.000
_cell.length_b   1.000
_cell.length_c   1.000
_cell.angle_alpha   90.00
_cell.angle_beta   90.00
_cell.angle_gamma   90.00
#
_symmetry.space_group_name_H-M   'P 1'
#
loop_
_entity.id
_entity.type
_entity.pdbx_description
1 polymer ?
#
loop_
_entity_poly.entity_id
_entity_poly.type
_entity_poly.pdbx_seq_one_letter_code
_entity_poly.pdbx_strand_id
1 'polypeptide(L)'
;MRKLMLVAAAVLAVPTLALAAGQSMSPVVSAKLKGANEAPTKGDPDGTGLVVLHLDATKGTACWSFKGVSKIGTPSAAHIHKGRKGVAGPVAIPLGAAYKASGCQKAAKTLIDAIETNPNNYYVNIHNAKYPGGALRGQLVVGMTG
;
A
#
# COMPACT_ATOMS: atom_id res chain seq x y z
N MET A 1 -58.44 15.21 57.23
CA MET A 1 -57.67 15.86 56.12
C MET A 1 -56.31 15.16 56.01
N ARG A 2 -56.18 14.23 55.04
CA ARG A 2 -54.94 13.51 54.79
C ARG A 2 -54.14 14.26 53.70
N LYS A 3 -52.94 14.76 54.07
CA LYS A 3 -52.00 15.40 53.11
C LYS A 3 -51.27 14.31 52.34
N LEU A 4 -51.49 14.27 51.04
CA LEU A 4 -50.77 13.41 50.11
C LEU A 4 -49.40 14.08 49.78
N MET A 5 -48.30 13.45 50.21
CA MET A 5 -46.95 13.88 49.81
C MET A 5 -46.61 13.24 48.47
N LEU A 6 -46.45 14.05 47.40
CA LEU A 6 -45.85 13.65 46.14
C LEU A 6 -44.32 13.60 46.30
N VAL A 7 -43.76 12.41 46.16
CA VAL A 7 -42.31 12.23 46.06
C VAL A 7 -41.94 12.31 44.58
N ALA A 8 -41.27 13.37 44.17
CA ALA A 8 -40.75 13.51 42.84
C ALA A 8 -39.42 12.73 42.74
N ALA A 9 -39.40 11.65 41.96
CA ALA A 9 -38.20 10.89 41.63
C ALA A 9 -37.44 11.63 40.52
N ALA A 10 -36.26 12.20 40.82
CA ALA A 10 -35.36 12.78 39.84
C ALA A 10 -34.60 11.65 39.14
N VAL A 11 -34.86 11.46 37.86
CA VAL A 11 -34.08 10.56 36.99
C VAL A 11 -32.82 11.29 36.57
N LEU A 12 -31.69 10.87 37.11
CA LEU A 12 -30.35 11.33 36.69
C LEU A 12 -30.00 10.68 35.35
N ALA A 13 -30.04 11.44 34.26
CA ALA A 13 -29.55 11.00 32.97
C ALA A 13 -28.00 10.98 32.99
N VAL A 14 -27.41 9.80 32.95
CA VAL A 14 -25.97 9.63 32.78
C VAL A 14 -25.62 9.81 31.31
N PRO A 15 -24.75 10.78 30.94
CA PRO A 15 -24.32 10.89 29.55
C PRO A 15 -23.44 9.71 29.18
N THR A 16 -23.88 8.88 28.23
CA THR A 16 -23.06 7.85 27.61
C THR A 16 -22.02 8.53 26.71
N LEU A 17 -20.75 8.51 27.15
CA LEU A 17 -19.64 8.92 26.32
C LEU A 17 -19.49 7.89 25.18
N ALA A 18 -19.91 8.25 23.97
CA ALA A 18 -19.62 7.45 22.79
C ALA A 18 -18.11 7.53 22.52
N LEU A 19 -17.40 6.43 22.74
CA LEU A 19 -16.02 6.31 22.23
C LEU A 19 -16.10 6.36 20.72
N ALA A 20 -15.60 7.43 20.12
CA ALA A 20 -15.35 7.48 18.70
C ALA A 20 -14.31 6.39 18.38
N ALA A 21 -14.72 5.35 17.66
CA ALA A 21 -13.82 4.35 17.12
C ALA A 21 -12.82 5.09 16.23
N GLY A 22 -11.58 5.24 16.70
CA GLY A 22 -10.50 5.81 15.93
C GLY A 22 -10.34 5.03 14.64
N GLN A 23 -10.55 5.68 13.50
CA GLN A 23 -10.30 5.08 12.20
C GLN A 23 -8.79 4.80 12.14
N SER A 24 -8.42 3.52 12.22
CA SER A 24 -7.06 3.08 11.97
C SER A 24 -6.75 3.38 10.50
N MET A 25 -5.96 4.43 10.28
CA MET A 25 -5.46 4.73 8.94
C MET A 25 -4.47 3.63 8.57
N SER A 26 -4.74 2.91 7.48
CA SER A 26 -3.79 1.93 6.94
C SER A 26 -2.46 2.61 6.67
N PRO A 27 -1.33 2.00 7.06
CA PRO A 27 -0.02 2.61 6.85
C PRO A 27 0.23 2.80 5.35
N VAL A 28 0.76 3.96 4.99
CA VAL A 28 1.25 4.20 3.63
C VAL A 28 2.52 3.40 3.43
N VAL A 29 2.56 2.59 2.38
CA VAL A 29 3.73 1.79 1.99
C VAL A 29 4.29 2.36 0.69
N SER A 30 5.60 2.50 0.58
CA SER A 30 6.22 3.11 -0.59
C SER A 30 7.57 2.50 -0.95
N ALA A 31 8.08 2.81 -2.14
CA ALA A 31 9.43 2.42 -2.56
C ALA A 31 10.05 3.43 -3.52
N LYS A 32 11.31 3.80 -3.27
CA LYS A 32 12.16 4.47 -4.26
C LYS A 32 12.66 3.44 -5.26
N LEU A 33 12.39 3.68 -6.54
CA LEU A 33 12.69 2.77 -7.64
C LEU A 33 13.99 3.18 -8.34
N LYS A 34 14.87 2.21 -8.56
CA LYS A 34 16.13 2.36 -9.31
C LYS A 34 16.44 1.08 -10.07
N GLY A 35 17.02 1.17 -11.25
CA GLY A 35 17.42 -0.01 -12.01
C GLY A 35 18.56 -0.79 -11.34
N ALA A 36 19.47 -0.12 -10.63
CA ALA A 36 20.52 -0.78 -9.85
C ALA A 36 20.01 -1.73 -8.76
N ASN A 37 18.73 -1.63 -8.35
CA ASN A 37 18.12 -2.51 -7.37
C ASN A 37 17.56 -3.81 -7.97
N GLU A 38 17.47 -3.92 -9.31
CA GLU A 38 16.99 -5.13 -9.97
C GLU A 38 17.91 -6.33 -9.75
N ALA A 39 17.30 -7.50 -9.71
CA ALA A 39 17.95 -8.77 -9.51
C ALA A 39 17.20 -9.90 -10.26
N PRO A 40 17.92 -10.90 -10.78
CA PRO A 40 19.37 -11.10 -10.73
C PRO A 40 20.16 -10.18 -11.66
N THR A 41 19.55 -9.68 -12.74
CA THR A 41 20.16 -8.75 -13.70
C THR A 41 19.77 -7.31 -13.37
N LYS A 42 20.71 -6.37 -13.51
CA LYS A 42 20.42 -4.95 -13.29
C LYS A 42 19.47 -4.40 -14.36
N GLY A 43 18.63 -3.47 -13.94
CA GLY A 43 17.74 -2.73 -14.80
C GLY A 43 18.37 -1.50 -15.42
N ASP A 44 17.56 -0.47 -15.68
CA ASP A 44 18.02 0.75 -16.32
C ASP A 44 18.98 1.56 -15.40
N PRO A 45 20.20 1.86 -15.83
CA PRO A 45 21.20 2.48 -14.97
C PRO A 45 20.83 3.90 -14.53
N ASP A 46 20.09 4.63 -15.37
CA ASP A 46 19.73 6.04 -15.15
C ASP A 46 18.27 6.20 -14.66
N GLY A 47 17.51 5.13 -14.73
CA GLY A 47 16.10 5.14 -14.43
C GLY A 47 15.82 5.34 -12.94
N THR A 48 14.81 6.16 -12.65
CA THR A 48 14.34 6.44 -11.29
C THR A 48 12.83 6.55 -11.22
N GLY A 49 12.28 6.42 -10.01
CA GLY A 49 10.86 6.62 -9.72
C GLY A 49 10.55 6.46 -8.24
N LEU A 50 9.32 6.74 -7.89
CA LEU A 50 8.74 6.48 -6.59
C LEU A 50 7.38 5.80 -6.80
N VAL A 51 7.05 4.82 -5.99
CA VAL A 51 5.70 4.30 -5.86
C VAL A 51 5.17 4.53 -4.46
N VAL A 52 3.92 4.95 -4.36
CA VAL A 52 3.15 5.02 -3.11
C VAL A 52 1.99 4.05 -3.24
N LEU A 53 1.82 3.21 -2.23
CA LEU A 53 0.75 2.22 -2.13
C LEU A 53 -0.18 2.58 -0.98
N HIS A 54 -1.48 2.56 -1.26
CA HIS A 54 -2.55 2.60 -0.27
C HIS A 54 -3.19 1.21 -0.24
N LEU A 55 -2.94 0.48 0.81
CA LEU A 55 -3.45 -0.87 1.02
C LEU A 55 -4.68 -0.81 1.93
N ASP A 56 -5.73 -1.53 1.59
CA ASP A 56 -6.96 -1.60 2.38
C ASP A 56 -7.39 -3.07 2.49
N ALA A 57 -6.99 -3.69 3.60
CA ALA A 57 -7.31 -5.08 3.88
C ALA A 57 -8.82 -5.31 4.08
N THR A 58 -9.56 -4.29 4.56
CA THR A 58 -11.01 -4.38 4.75
C THR A 58 -11.75 -4.43 3.42
N LYS A 59 -11.35 -3.59 2.46
CA LYS A 59 -11.92 -3.57 1.11
C LYS A 59 -11.28 -4.60 0.17
N GLY A 60 -10.17 -5.21 0.56
CA GLY A 60 -9.39 -6.11 -0.30
C GLY A 60 -8.86 -5.38 -1.53
N THR A 61 -8.26 -4.20 -1.36
CA THR A 61 -7.74 -3.37 -2.47
C THR A 61 -6.32 -2.90 -2.21
N ALA A 62 -5.51 -2.93 -3.27
CA ALA A 62 -4.20 -2.29 -3.34
C ALA A 62 -4.26 -1.20 -4.41
N CYS A 63 -4.17 0.06 -4.00
CA CYS A 63 -4.11 1.23 -4.89
C CYS A 63 -2.68 1.73 -4.96
N TRP A 64 -2.25 2.21 -6.15
CA TRP A 64 -0.90 2.70 -6.36
C TRP A 64 -0.89 4.05 -7.08
N SER A 65 0.19 4.77 -6.87
CA SER A 65 0.54 5.96 -7.62
C SER A 65 2.04 5.98 -7.84
N PHE A 66 2.47 5.94 -9.10
CA PHE A 66 3.86 6.17 -9.50
C PHE A 66 4.10 7.66 -9.69
N LYS A 67 5.24 8.13 -9.18
CA LYS A 67 5.65 9.54 -9.28
C LYS A 67 7.08 9.62 -9.81
N GLY A 68 7.38 10.59 -10.65
CA GLY A 68 8.71 10.87 -11.13
C GLY A 68 9.40 9.70 -11.85
N VAL A 69 8.63 8.77 -12.44
CA VAL A 69 9.19 7.70 -13.27
C VAL A 69 9.80 8.32 -14.50
N SER A 70 11.11 8.15 -14.66
CA SER A 70 11.87 8.82 -15.71
C SER A 70 13.07 7.99 -16.18
N LYS A 71 13.54 8.30 -17.38
CA LYS A 71 14.73 7.72 -18.03
C LYS A 71 14.66 6.20 -18.28
N ILE A 72 13.47 5.63 -18.42
CA ILE A 72 13.29 4.19 -18.70
C ILE A 72 12.57 3.93 -20.03
N GLY A 73 12.34 4.96 -20.84
CA GLY A 73 11.50 4.84 -22.03
C GLY A 73 10.04 4.56 -21.67
N THR A 74 9.33 3.80 -22.51
CA THR A 74 7.91 3.49 -22.31
C THR A 74 7.74 2.29 -21.39
N PRO A 75 7.17 2.44 -20.17
CA PRO A 75 6.85 1.33 -19.31
C PRO A 75 5.78 0.41 -19.91
N SER A 76 5.91 -0.90 -19.72
CA SER A 76 4.96 -1.89 -20.24
C SER A 76 4.11 -2.55 -19.15
N ALA A 77 4.67 -2.79 -17.98
CA ALA A 77 3.99 -3.43 -16.84
C ALA A 77 4.62 -3.00 -15.52
N ALA A 78 3.88 -3.22 -14.42
CA ALA A 78 4.39 -3.07 -13.07
C ALA A 78 3.72 -4.08 -12.14
N HIS A 79 4.48 -4.55 -11.13
CA HIS A 79 4.00 -5.57 -10.19
C HIS A 79 4.52 -5.33 -8.78
N ILE A 80 3.77 -5.80 -7.79
CA ILE A 80 4.30 -6.11 -6.45
C ILE A 80 4.74 -7.57 -6.47
N HIS A 81 5.96 -7.83 -6.03
CA HIS A 81 6.54 -9.17 -5.91
C HIS A 81 6.81 -9.52 -4.45
N LYS A 82 6.80 -10.81 -4.13
CA LYS A 82 7.27 -11.32 -2.84
C LYS A 82 8.75 -11.68 -2.94
N GLY A 83 9.61 -10.92 -2.27
CA GLY A 83 11.05 -11.13 -2.27
C GLY A 83 11.77 -10.04 -1.49
N ARG A 84 12.84 -10.41 -0.78
CA ARG A 84 13.73 -9.48 -0.09
C ARG A 84 14.67 -8.80 -1.09
N LYS A 85 15.37 -7.77 -0.63
CA LYS A 85 16.38 -7.07 -1.42
C LYS A 85 17.37 -8.06 -2.06
N GLY A 86 17.57 -7.94 -3.37
CA GLY A 86 18.49 -8.78 -4.13
C GLY A 86 17.95 -10.16 -4.54
N VAL A 87 16.73 -10.50 -4.15
CA VAL A 87 16.10 -11.79 -4.49
C VAL A 87 14.96 -11.56 -5.49
N ALA A 88 15.02 -12.22 -6.65
CA ALA A 88 13.90 -12.26 -7.58
C ALA A 88 12.82 -13.20 -7.03
N GLY A 89 11.60 -12.73 -6.93
CA GLY A 89 10.48 -13.48 -6.38
C GLY A 89 9.26 -13.46 -7.28
N PRO A 90 8.25 -14.29 -6.99
CA PRO A 90 7.03 -14.36 -7.78
C PRO A 90 6.21 -13.08 -7.68
N VAL A 91 5.39 -12.81 -8.70
CA VAL A 91 4.37 -11.75 -8.67
C VAL A 91 3.37 -12.06 -7.56
N ALA A 92 3.16 -11.10 -6.68
CA ALA A 92 2.16 -11.16 -5.62
C ALA A 92 0.88 -10.41 -6.05
N ILE A 93 1.02 -9.20 -6.60
CA ILE A 93 -0.10 -8.39 -7.08
C ILE A 93 0.31 -7.72 -8.40
N PRO A 94 -0.38 -7.97 -9.52
CA PRO A 94 -0.19 -7.17 -10.74
C PRO A 94 -0.78 -5.77 -10.54
N LEU A 95 -0.07 -4.75 -10.98
CA LEU A 95 -0.53 -3.35 -10.92
C LEU A 95 -1.20 -2.96 -12.24
N GLY A 96 -2.29 -3.68 -12.58
CA GLY A 96 -3.04 -3.57 -13.82
C GLY A 96 -2.62 -4.60 -14.88
N ALA A 97 -3.39 -4.69 -15.97
CA ALA A 97 -3.08 -5.56 -17.11
C ALA A 97 -1.93 -5.03 -17.99
N ALA A 98 -1.68 -3.71 -17.93
CA ALA A 98 -0.55 -3.00 -18.50
C ALA A 98 -0.13 -1.90 -17.54
N TYR A 99 1.03 -1.27 -17.77
CA TYR A 99 1.48 -0.16 -16.94
C TYR A 99 0.44 0.96 -16.91
N LYS A 100 0.14 1.41 -15.69
CA LYS A 100 -0.63 2.63 -15.41
C LYS A 100 0.08 3.41 -14.31
N ALA A 101 0.19 4.73 -14.48
CA ALA A 101 0.80 5.60 -13.48
C ALA A 101 0.05 5.57 -12.14
N SER A 102 -1.24 5.26 -12.15
CA SER A 102 -2.05 5.04 -10.95
C SER A 102 -3.21 4.10 -11.23
N GLY A 103 -3.71 3.46 -10.20
CA GLY A 103 -4.85 2.57 -10.29
C GLY A 103 -5.07 1.80 -8.98
N CYS A 104 -6.07 0.91 -8.99
CA CYS A 104 -6.36 0.01 -7.89
C CYS A 104 -6.60 -1.42 -8.44
N GLN A 105 -6.19 -2.41 -7.68
CA GLN A 105 -6.35 -3.83 -7.97
C GLN A 105 -6.94 -4.54 -6.75
N LYS A 106 -7.79 -5.53 -6.97
CA LYS A 106 -8.24 -6.43 -5.92
C LYS A 106 -7.08 -7.33 -5.47
N ALA A 107 -6.97 -7.51 -4.16
CA ALA A 107 -5.99 -8.40 -3.55
C ALA A 107 -6.60 -9.09 -2.31
N ALA A 108 -6.15 -10.30 -2.01
CA ALA A 108 -6.60 -11.02 -0.82
C ALA A 108 -6.22 -10.26 0.45
N LYS A 109 -7.14 -10.19 1.41
CA LYS A 109 -6.89 -9.54 2.71
C LYS A 109 -5.59 -10.04 3.36
N THR A 110 -5.39 -11.36 3.40
CA THR A 110 -4.19 -11.97 3.98
C THR A 110 -2.88 -11.52 3.33
N LEU A 111 -2.90 -11.26 2.03
CA LEU A 111 -1.74 -10.76 1.30
C LEU A 111 -1.49 -9.27 1.63
N ILE A 112 -2.55 -8.47 1.72
CA ILE A 112 -2.45 -7.06 2.13
C ILE A 112 -1.90 -6.97 3.54
N ASP A 113 -2.45 -7.72 4.51
CA ASP A 113 -1.97 -7.79 5.89
C ASP A 113 -0.48 -8.18 5.95
N ALA A 114 -0.06 -9.15 5.12
CA ALA A 114 1.33 -9.60 5.07
C ALA A 114 2.28 -8.52 4.53
N ILE A 115 1.85 -7.72 3.55
CA ILE A 115 2.63 -6.61 3.01
C ILE A 115 2.72 -5.47 4.04
N GLU A 116 1.62 -5.12 4.70
CA GLU A 116 1.59 -4.07 5.73
C GLU A 116 2.46 -4.44 6.94
N THR A 117 2.42 -5.72 7.36
CA THR A 117 3.20 -6.21 8.50
C THR A 117 4.70 -6.30 8.21
N ASN A 118 5.08 -6.73 7.00
CA ASN A 118 6.46 -6.96 6.62
C ASN A 118 6.75 -6.44 5.19
N PRO A 119 6.67 -5.13 4.94
CA PRO A 119 6.84 -4.58 3.61
C PRO A 119 8.23 -4.90 3.01
N ASN A 120 9.27 -5.00 3.81
CA ASN A 120 10.62 -5.38 3.38
C ASN A 120 10.73 -6.78 2.75
N ASN A 121 9.71 -7.62 2.87
CA ASN A 121 9.63 -8.90 2.19
C ASN A 121 9.01 -8.79 0.79
N TYR A 122 8.67 -7.58 0.36
CA TYR A 122 8.04 -7.29 -0.93
C TYR A 122 8.75 -6.14 -1.63
N TYR A 123 8.67 -6.12 -2.95
CA TYR A 123 9.18 -5.04 -3.78
C TYR A 123 8.23 -4.72 -4.92
N VAL A 124 8.34 -3.52 -5.46
CA VAL A 124 7.69 -3.14 -6.71
C VAL A 124 8.75 -3.08 -7.79
N ASN A 125 8.40 -3.56 -8.99
CA ASN A 125 9.19 -3.31 -10.19
C ASN A 125 8.33 -2.74 -11.32
N ILE A 126 9.02 -2.10 -12.27
CA ILE A 126 8.47 -1.62 -13.53
C ILE A 126 9.27 -2.27 -14.65
N HIS A 127 8.58 -2.75 -15.67
CA HIS A 127 9.17 -3.36 -16.86
C HIS A 127 9.04 -2.45 -18.09
N ASN A 128 9.91 -2.65 -19.08
CA ASN A 128 9.79 -2.08 -20.42
C ASN A 128 10.36 -3.07 -21.46
N ALA A 129 10.30 -2.72 -22.74
CA ALA A 129 10.79 -3.58 -23.80
C ALA A 129 12.31 -3.89 -23.72
N LYS A 130 13.09 -2.92 -23.24
CA LYS A 130 14.55 -3.07 -23.09
C LYS A 130 14.94 -3.93 -21.88
N TYR A 131 14.14 -3.85 -20.82
CA TYR A 131 14.35 -4.58 -19.57
C TYR A 131 13.10 -5.39 -19.21
N PRO A 132 12.84 -6.50 -19.93
CA PRO A 132 11.65 -7.31 -19.70
C PRO A 132 11.65 -8.03 -18.33
N GLY A 133 12.83 -8.24 -17.73
CA GLY A 133 12.99 -8.75 -16.37
C GLY A 133 12.77 -7.71 -15.28
N GLY A 134 12.82 -6.43 -15.62
CA GLY A 134 12.63 -5.27 -14.73
C GLY A 134 13.57 -4.12 -15.09
N ALA A 135 12.98 -2.95 -15.34
CA ALA A 135 13.71 -1.72 -15.60
C ALA A 135 14.03 -0.99 -14.29
N LEU A 136 13.08 -0.95 -13.37
CA LEU A 136 13.23 -0.33 -12.05
C LEU A 136 12.68 -1.24 -10.97
N ARG A 137 13.34 -1.25 -9.80
CA ARG A 137 12.90 -1.97 -8.61
C ARG A 137 13.09 -1.14 -7.35
N GLY A 138 12.17 -1.27 -6.40
CA GLY A 138 12.30 -0.72 -5.05
C GLY A 138 11.70 -1.63 -3.99
N GLN A 139 12.44 -1.84 -2.90
CA GLN A 139 11.95 -2.57 -1.75
C GLN A 139 10.91 -1.72 -1.02
N LEU A 140 9.79 -2.33 -0.62
CA LEU A 140 8.73 -1.65 0.11
C LEU A 140 9.18 -1.30 1.52
N VAL A 141 8.78 -0.11 1.98
CA VAL A 141 8.95 0.38 3.34
C VAL A 141 7.71 1.14 3.80
N VAL A 142 7.51 1.23 5.12
CA VAL A 142 6.43 2.05 5.70
C VAL A 142 6.85 3.52 5.73
N GLY A 143 5.93 4.42 5.39
CA GLY A 143 6.00 5.82 5.83
C GLY A 143 6.79 6.80 4.97
N MET A 144 7.08 6.51 3.68
CA MET A 144 7.55 7.56 2.78
C MET A 144 6.40 8.10 1.94
N THR A 145 5.86 9.25 2.34
CA THR A 145 5.06 10.12 1.46
C THR A 145 6.06 11.06 0.75
N GLY A 146 6.21 10.91 -0.57
CA GLY A 146 7.05 11.81 -1.36
C GLY A 146 6.41 13.18 -1.54
#